data_936ffe65bda986fc3ac91ecff9620967
#
_entry.id   936ffe65bda986fc3ac91ecff9620967
#
_cell.length_a   1.000
_cell.length_b   1.000
_cell.length_c   1.000
_cell.angle_alpha   90.00
_cell.angle_beta   90.00
_cell.angle_gamma   90.00
#
_symmetry.space_group_name_H-M   'P 1'
#
loop_
_entity.id
_entity.type
_entity.pdbx_description
1 polymer ?
#
loop_
_entity_poly.entity_id
_entity_poly.type
_entity_poly.pdbx_seq_one_letter_code
_entity_poly.pdbx_strand_id
1 'polypeptide(L)'
;MNISRRRRRQWIGLGVGVFLTACTYVVLSMPANEAFLSKGPANTGHEDLSCQACHTPAKGNTFQQLQANVMHTFGLRRTEADFGTENVDNTKCLDCHDRENDRHPLHRFTETRFAEARKNLGVTECESCHQEHNGVRVTQVEIGYCQNCHGDTEMKNDPLDVSHEELIAQEQWTTCLQCHDFHGNHLYKAAVNMKDTIPVQVVREYFDGGKDPYADKKKYYPLTEEELAAKEK
;
A
#
# COMPACT_ATOMS: atom_id res chain seq x y z
N MET A 1 29.30 48.71 22.80
CA MET A 1 29.67 48.03 21.53
C MET A 1 28.57 48.29 20.51
N ASN A 2 28.77 49.22 19.55
CA ASN A 2 27.75 49.58 18.57
C ASN A 2 27.67 48.50 17.46
N ILE A 3 26.65 47.65 17.51
CA ILE A 3 26.38 46.66 16.45
C ILE A 3 25.93 47.43 15.21
N SER A 4 26.64 47.28 14.07
CA SER A 4 26.26 47.91 12.82
C SER A 4 24.80 47.55 12.43
N ARG A 5 24.05 48.48 11.79
CA ARG A 5 22.66 48.29 11.36
C ARG A 5 22.48 46.96 10.55
N ARG A 6 23.51 46.57 9.77
CA ARG A 6 23.54 45.33 9.00
C ARG A 6 23.54 44.11 9.91
N ARG A 7 24.40 44.04 10.93
CA ARG A 7 24.48 42.95 11.90
C ARG A 7 23.16 42.81 12.70
N ARG A 8 22.56 43.94 13.11
CA ARG A 8 21.28 43.94 13.83
C ARG A 8 20.17 43.31 12.97
N ARG A 9 20.09 43.65 11.65
CA ARG A 9 19.12 43.04 10.74
C ARG A 9 19.38 41.56 10.57
N GLN A 10 20.61 41.09 10.49
CA GLN A 10 20.97 39.68 10.41
C GLN A 10 20.54 38.90 11.67
N TRP A 11 20.79 39.45 12.85
CA TRP A 11 20.36 38.83 14.11
C TRP A 11 18.84 38.79 14.26
N ILE A 12 18.14 39.83 13.83
CA ILE A 12 16.68 39.84 13.80
C ILE A 12 16.17 38.77 12.82
N GLY A 13 16.72 38.73 11.61
CA GLY A 13 16.33 37.72 10.62
C GLY A 13 16.59 36.27 11.10
N LEU A 14 17.74 36.03 11.72
CA LEU A 14 18.06 34.75 12.33
C LEU A 14 17.06 34.41 13.46
N GLY A 15 16.79 35.35 14.36
CA GLY A 15 15.84 35.12 15.45
C GLY A 15 14.42 34.82 14.96
N VAL A 16 13.95 35.56 13.96
CA VAL A 16 12.65 35.28 13.32
C VAL A 16 12.64 33.91 12.65
N GLY A 17 13.68 33.55 11.92
CA GLY A 17 13.83 32.25 11.29
C GLY A 17 13.76 31.09 12.28
N VAL A 18 14.58 31.17 13.35
CA VAL A 18 14.57 30.18 14.45
C VAL A 18 13.20 30.08 15.11
N PHE A 19 12.57 31.23 15.39
CA PHE A 19 11.25 31.25 16.00
C PHE A 19 10.19 30.60 15.12
N LEU A 20 10.15 30.94 13.82
CA LEU A 20 9.20 30.33 12.88
C LEU A 20 9.42 28.82 12.76
N THR A 21 10.68 28.38 12.65
CA THR A 21 11.01 26.94 12.59
C THR A 21 10.55 26.21 13.85
N ALA A 22 10.81 26.81 15.03
CA ALA A 22 10.34 26.21 16.30
C ALA A 22 8.81 26.14 16.38
N CYS A 23 8.11 27.21 15.97
CA CYS A 23 6.65 27.20 15.92
C CYS A 23 6.10 26.13 14.96
N THR A 24 6.68 26.05 13.77
CA THR A 24 6.29 25.00 12.80
C THR A 24 6.53 23.60 13.36
N TYR A 25 7.66 23.35 13.97
CA TYR A 25 7.97 22.08 14.61
C TYR A 25 6.94 21.73 15.71
N VAL A 26 6.62 22.68 16.60
CA VAL A 26 5.61 22.46 17.66
C VAL A 26 4.25 22.15 17.07
N VAL A 27 3.82 22.91 16.05
CA VAL A 27 2.51 22.69 15.40
C VAL A 27 2.45 21.30 14.75
N LEU A 28 3.47 20.91 14.00
CA LEU A 28 3.53 19.59 13.35
C LEU A 28 3.72 18.43 14.32
N SER A 29 4.22 18.69 15.54
CA SER A 29 4.38 17.66 16.58
C SER A 29 3.08 17.42 17.38
N MET A 30 2.03 18.17 17.12
CA MET A 30 0.74 17.98 17.79
C MET A 30 -0.01 16.81 17.15
N PRO A 31 -0.56 15.83 17.93
CA PRO A 31 -1.29 14.69 17.37
C PRO A 31 -2.44 15.09 16.43
N ALA A 32 -3.12 16.18 16.71
CA ALA A 32 -4.19 16.72 15.85
C ALA A 32 -3.72 17.16 14.44
N ASN A 33 -2.41 17.27 14.23
CA ASN A 33 -1.80 17.74 12.98
C ASN A 33 -1.00 16.65 12.26
N GLU A 34 -1.03 15.40 12.73
CA GLU A 34 -0.33 14.27 12.12
C GLU A 34 -0.69 14.07 10.65
N ALA A 35 -1.95 14.34 10.28
CA ALA A 35 -2.41 14.26 8.90
C ALA A 35 -1.60 15.16 7.93
N PHE A 36 -1.02 16.27 8.40
CA PHE A 36 -0.16 17.13 7.58
C PHE A 36 1.22 16.53 7.28
N LEU A 37 1.60 15.47 7.99
CA LEU A 37 2.87 14.76 7.78
C LEU A 37 2.74 13.62 6.77
N SER A 38 1.52 13.18 6.48
CA SER A 38 1.26 12.13 5.49
C SER A 38 1.43 12.66 4.06
N LYS A 39 1.81 11.77 3.14
CA LYS A 39 1.94 12.10 1.71
C LYS A 39 0.60 12.33 1.03
N GLY A 40 -0.49 11.84 1.62
CA GLY A 40 -1.84 11.91 1.10
C GLY A 40 -2.83 11.22 2.05
N PRO A 41 -4.11 11.13 1.67
CA PRO A 41 -5.12 10.46 2.48
C PRO A 41 -4.86 8.96 2.58
N ALA A 42 -5.24 8.35 3.69
CA ALA A 42 -5.25 6.89 3.83
C ALA A 42 -6.09 6.24 2.73
N ASN A 43 -5.73 5.02 2.37
CA ASN A 43 -6.47 4.29 1.35
C ASN A 43 -7.86 3.88 1.85
N THR A 44 -8.74 3.58 0.89
CA THR A 44 -10.13 3.18 1.19
C THR A 44 -10.18 1.97 2.13
N GLY A 45 -10.83 2.18 3.28
CA GLY A 45 -10.96 1.21 4.37
C GLY A 45 -9.92 1.39 5.49
N HIS A 46 -8.98 2.33 5.34
CA HIS A 46 -7.98 2.69 6.35
C HIS A 46 -8.18 4.10 6.91
N GLU A 47 -9.26 4.77 6.55
CA GLU A 47 -9.51 6.19 6.89
C GLU A 47 -9.56 6.44 8.39
N ASP A 48 -10.03 5.46 9.16
CA ASP A 48 -10.22 5.57 10.60
C ASP A 48 -9.06 4.96 11.42
N LEU A 49 -8.03 4.41 10.75
CA LEU A 49 -6.89 3.82 11.43
C LEU A 49 -5.94 4.89 11.98
N SER A 50 -5.37 4.62 13.16
CA SER A 50 -4.31 5.47 13.70
C SER A 50 -3.00 5.30 12.90
N CYS A 51 -2.16 6.33 12.89
CA CYS A 51 -0.85 6.25 12.22
C CYS A 51 0.01 5.10 12.78
N GLN A 52 -0.11 4.81 14.06
CA GLN A 52 0.63 3.78 14.77
C GLN A 52 0.18 2.35 14.39
N ALA A 53 -1.00 2.17 13.78
CA ALA A 53 -1.41 0.85 13.27
C ALA A 53 -0.41 0.30 12.25
N CYS A 54 0.20 1.18 11.44
CA CYS A 54 1.19 0.82 10.41
C CYS A 54 2.59 1.30 10.75
N HIS A 55 2.75 2.49 11.36
CA HIS A 55 4.04 3.13 11.59
C HIS A 55 4.57 2.90 12.99
N THR A 56 5.55 2.02 13.13
CA THR A 56 6.28 1.78 14.37
C THR A 56 7.38 2.85 14.54
N PRO A 57 7.55 3.46 15.72
CA PRO A 57 8.65 4.40 15.95
C PRO A 57 10.01 3.76 15.70
N ALA A 58 10.86 4.44 14.94
CA ALA A 58 12.21 3.97 14.67
C ALA A 58 13.07 3.96 15.95
N LYS A 59 14.05 3.05 15.99
CA LYS A 59 14.92 2.85 17.15
C LYS A 59 15.78 4.08 17.46
N GLY A 60 15.86 4.39 18.73
CA GLY A 60 16.62 5.54 19.24
C GLY A 60 15.86 6.86 19.17
N ASN A 61 16.44 7.90 19.72
CA ASN A 61 15.85 9.24 19.61
C ASN A 61 16.29 9.94 18.33
N THR A 62 15.62 11.04 17.97
CA THR A 62 15.85 11.81 16.75
C THR A 62 17.33 12.21 16.54
N PHE A 63 18.03 12.54 17.64
CA PHE A 63 19.46 12.91 17.55
C PHE A 63 20.33 11.70 17.18
N GLN A 64 20.06 10.53 17.77
CA GLN A 64 20.78 9.29 17.46
C GLN A 64 20.52 8.83 16.03
N GLN A 65 19.28 8.94 15.54
CA GLN A 65 18.90 8.62 14.15
C GLN A 65 19.63 9.56 13.19
N LEU A 66 19.62 10.88 13.46
CA LEU A 66 20.34 11.87 12.66
C LEU A 66 21.85 11.60 12.65
N GLN A 67 22.46 11.35 13.81
CA GLN A 67 23.87 11.00 13.91
C GLN A 67 24.21 9.74 13.10
N ALA A 68 23.38 8.71 13.18
CA ALA A 68 23.57 7.47 12.44
C ALA A 68 23.54 7.69 10.93
N ASN A 69 22.62 8.52 10.42
CA ASN A 69 22.51 8.83 9.01
C ASN A 69 23.63 9.75 8.50
N VAL A 70 24.09 10.70 9.33
CA VAL A 70 25.31 11.46 9.04
C VAL A 70 26.53 10.54 8.94
N MET A 71 26.70 9.60 9.87
CA MET A 71 27.78 8.61 9.82
C MET A 71 27.69 7.71 8.57
N HIS A 72 26.48 7.29 8.18
CA HIS A 72 26.25 6.54 6.95
C HIS A 72 26.66 7.34 5.71
N THR A 73 26.25 8.60 5.62
CA THR A 73 26.61 9.50 4.51
C THR A 73 28.12 9.67 4.35
N PHE A 74 28.88 9.67 5.45
CA PHE A 74 30.35 9.73 5.44
C PHE A 74 31.03 8.37 5.35
N GLY A 75 30.30 7.28 5.12
CA GLY A 75 30.86 5.92 4.99
C GLY A 75 31.36 5.32 6.31
N LEU A 76 31.06 5.94 7.45
CA LEU A 76 31.45 5.47 8.78
C LEU A 76 30.47 4.43 9.35
N ARG A 77 29.32 4.24 8.70
CA ARG A 77 28.31 3.22 9.01
C ARG A 77 27.87 2.56 7.71
N ARG A 78 27.64 1.22 7.75
CA ARG A 78 27.29 0.43 6.56
C ARG A 78 25.82 0.60 6.14
N THR A 79 24.92 0.82 7.08
CA THR A 79 23.46 0.87 6.85
C THR A 79 22.92 2.22 7.28
N GLU A 80 21.97 2.73 6.54
CA GLU A 80 21.14 3.85 6.93
C GLU A 80 20.29 3.49 8.17
N ALA A 81 19.91 4.46 8.97
CA ALA A 81 18.97 4.27 10.06
C ALA A 81 17.63 4.84 9.65
N ASP A 82 16.56 4.15 10.00
CA ASP A 82 15.23 4.70 9.86
C ASP A 82 15.10 6.00 10.64
N PHE A 83 14.40 6.98 10.09
CA PHE A 83 14.22 8.28 10.70
C PHE A 83 12.74 8.53 11.00
N GLY A 84 12.43 8.73 12.27
CA GLY A 84 11.05 8.91 12.74
C GLY A 84 10.32 7.58 12.93
N THR A 85 10.02 6.88 11.87
CA THR A 85 9.34 5.57 11.89
C THR A 85 10.14 4.53 11.12
N GLU A 86 9.97 3.25 11.48
CA GLU A 86 10.47 2.12 10.69
C GLU A 86 9.73 2.04 9.36
N ASN A 87 10.36 1.43 8.35
CA ASN A 87 9.69 1.17 7.08
C ASN A 87 8.53 0.20 7.29
N VAL A 88 7.37 0.51 6.72
CA VAL A 88 6.24 -0.41 6.69
C VAL A 88 6.50 -1.48 5.65
N ASP A 89 6.45 -2.73 6.04
CA ASP A 89 6.63 -3.89 5.19
C ASP A 89 5.37 -4.78 5.14
N ASN A 90 5.44 -5.87 4.39
CA ASN A 90 4.34 -6.82 4.27
C ASN A 90 3.89 -7.42 5.60
N THR A 91 4.78 -7.50 6.61
CA THR A 91 4.45 -8.05 7.91
C THR A 91 3.38 -7.20 8.58
N LYS A 92 3.51 -5.88 8.49
CA LYS A 92 2.52 -4.95 9.02
C LYS A 92 1.16 -5.07 8.33
N CYS A 93 1.14 -5.28 7.04
CA CYS A 93 -0.11 -5.53 6.31
C CYS A 93 -0.76 -6.85 6.77
N LEU A 94 0.04 -7.91 6.91
CA LEU A 94 -0.43 -9.25 7.30
C LEU A 94 -0.85 -9.34 8.76
N ASP A 95 -0.40 -8.45 9.65
CA ASP A 95 -0.89 -8.39 11.03
C ASP A 95 -2.44 -8.30 11.08
N CYS A 96 -3.05 -7.57 10.14
CA CYS A 96 -4.51 -7.43 10.00
C CYS A 96 -5.10 -8.24 8.84
N HIS A 97 -4.35 -8.40 7.75
CA HIS A 97 -4.84 -8.97 6.49
C HIS A 97 -4.41 -10.42 6.24
N ASP A 98 -3.91 -11.13 7.24
CA ASP A 98 -3.58 -12.55 7.08
C ASP A 98 -4.84 -13.36 6.75
N ARG A 99 -4.78 -14.17 5.67
CA ARG A 99 -5.89 -14.98 5.16
C ARG A 99 -5.43 -16.41 4.96
N GLU A 100 -6.10 -17.34 5.63
CA GLU A 100 -5.77 -18.77 5.58
C GLU A 100 -5.77 -19.35 4.15
N ASN A 101 -6.69 -18.88 3.29
CA ASN A 101 -6.91 -19.43 1.95
C ASN A 101 -6.85 -18.33 0.87
N ASP A 102 -5.85 -17.43 0.94
CA ASP A 102 -5.59 -16.45 -0.10
C ASP A 102 -5.24 -17.16 -1.42
N ARG A 103 -5.90 -16.78 -2.52
CA ARG A 103 -5.61 -17.35 -3.86
C ARG A 103 -4.26 -16.89 -4.38
N HIS A 104 -3.84 -15.70 -4.00
CA HIS A 104 -2.58 -15.07 -4.39
C HIS A 104 -1.77 -14.64 -3.16
N PRO A 105 -1.38 -15.59 -2.28
CA PRO A 105 -0.60 -15.25 -1.11
C PRO A 105 0.78 -14.75 -1.53
N LEU A 106 1.31 -13.78 -0.82
CA LEU A 106 2.54 -13.08 -1.18
C LEU A 106 3.74 -14.01 -1.44
N HIS A 107 3.86 -15.10 -0.67
CA HIS A 107 4.96 -16.06 -0.84
C HIS A 107 4.98 -16.72 -2.22
N ARG A 108 3.84 -16.83 -2.92
CA ARG A 108 3.81 -17.38 -4.27
C ARG A 108 4.48 -16.48 -5.30
N PHE A 109 4.42 -15.17 -5.13
CA PHE A 109 5.11 -14.24 -6.03
C PHE A 109 6.62 -14.38 -5.95
N THR A 110 7.17 -14.92 -4.85
CA THR A 110 8.60 -15.15 -4.67
C THR A 110 9.09 -16.48 -5.25
N GLU A 111 8.18 -17.37 -5.71
CA GLU A 111 8.56 -18.62 -6.37
C GLU A 111 9.38 -18.36 -7.65
N THR A 112 10.40 -19.19 -7.89
CA THR A 112 11.34 -19.01 -9.00
C THR A 112 10.65 -19.03 -10.37
N ARG A 113 9.58 -19.81 -10.54
CA ARG A 113 8.81 -19.89 -11.80
C ARG A 113 8.15 -18.56 -12.18
N PHE A 114 7.92 -17.67 -11.23
CA PHE A 114 7.31 -16.36 -11.46
C PHE A 114 8.34 -15.21 -11.49
N ALA A 115 9.65 -15.52 -11.55
CA ALA A 115 10.69 -14.50 -11.49
C ALA A 115 10.58 -13.47 -12.63
N GLU A 116 10.23 -13.91 -13.84
CA GLU A 116 10.05 -13.02 -14.99
C GLU A 116 8.77 -12.17 -14.84
N ALA A 117 7.64 -12.80 -14.51
CA ALA A 117 6.39 -12.11 -14.27
C ALA A 117 6.53 -11.05 -13.16
N ARG A 118 7.20 -11.40 -12.06
CA ARG A 118 7.51 -10.49 -10.97
C ARG A 118 8.34 -9.29 -11.42
N LYS A 119 9.36 -9.53 -12.28
CA LYS A 119 10.19 -8.47 -12.84
C LYS A 119 9.39 -7.52 -13.73
N ASN A 120 8.50 -8.07 -14.56
CA ASN A 120 7.69 -7.29 -15.49
C ASN A 120 6.65 -6.44 -14.77
N LEU A 121 6.04 -6.97 -13.71
CA LEU A 121 5.02 -6.29 -12.92
C LEU A 121 5.59 -5.40 -11.80
N GLY A 122 6.85 -5.61 -11.41
CA GLY A 122 7.40 -4.96 -10.22
C GLY A 122 6.75 -5.41 -8.91
N VAL A 123 6.03 -6.55 -8.92
CA VAL A 123 5.28 -7.05 -7.78
C VAL A 123 6.16 -7.87 -6.87
N THR A 124 6.55 -7.30 -5.74
CA THR A 124 7.31 -7.98 -4.68
C THR A 124 6.65 -7.86 -3.32
N GLU A 125 5.78 -6.88 -3.15
CA GLU A 125 5.19 -6.49 -1.88
C GLU A 125 3.73 -6.10 -2.07
N CYS A 126 2.95 -6.08 -0.98
CA CYS A 126 1.55 -5.65 -0.98
C CYS A 126 1.40 -4.24 -1.55
N GLU A 127 2.31 -3.35 -1.21
CA GLU A 127 2.32 -1.95 -1.69
C GLU A 127 2.55 -1.82 -3.19
N SER A 128 3.06 -2.86 -3.88
CA SER A 128 3.19 -2.83 -5.33
C SER A 128 1.83 -2.62 -6.04
N CYS A 129 0.75 -3.08 -5.42
CA CYS A 129 -0.62 -2.90 -5.91
C CYS A 129 -1.48 -2.03 -4.99
N HIS A 130 -1.13 -1.92 -3.70
CA HIS A 130 -1.87 -1.23 -2.66
C HIS A 130 -1.01 -0.13 -2.00
N GLN A 131 -0.43 0.75 -2.80
CA GLN A 131 0.40 1.83 -2.27
C GLN A 131 -0.45 2.75 -1.40
N GLU A 132 -0.12 2.82 -0.11
CA GLU A 132 -0.82 3.67 0.86
C GLU A 132 -0.66 5.17 0.58
N HIS A 133 -1.52 5.96 1.19
CA HIS A 133 -1.59 7.42 1.05
C HIS A 133 -1.96 7.92 -0.35
N ASN A 134 -2.74 7.13 -1.09
CA ASN A 134 -3.31 7.51 -2.40
C ASN A 134 -4.83 7.68 -2.38
N GLY A 135 -5.51 7.34 -1.27
CA GLY A 135 -6.96 7.48 -1.12
C GLY A 135 -7.79 6.49 -1.93
N VAL A 136 -7.15 5.50 -2.58
CA VAL A 136 -7.81 4.48 -3.41
C VAL A 136 -7.63 3.09 -2.77
N ARG A 137 -8.40 2.11 -3.24
CA ARG A 137 -8.25 0.73 -2.73
C ARG A 137 -7.09 -0.01 -3.40
N VAL A 138 -6.91 0.19 -4.70
CA VAL A 138 -5.86 -0.45 -5.50
C VAL A 138 -5.21 0.59 -6.38
N THR A 139 -3.90 0.76 -6.27
CA THR A 139 -3.12 1.71 -7.07
C THR A 139 -2.66 1.14 -8.41
N GLN A 140 -2.77 -0.18 -8.60
CA GLN A 140 -2.47 -0.82 -9.88
C GLN A 140 -3.50 -0.42 -10.93
N VAL A 141 -3.08 0.36 -11.91
CA VAL A 141 -3.96 0.94 -12.95
C VAL A 141 -4.33 -0.09 -14.03
N GLU A 142 -3.41 -1.01 -14.34
CA GLU A 142 -3.59 -1.99 -15.39
C GLU A 142 -4.33 -3.23 -14.87
N ILE A 143 -5.54 -3.47 -15.39
CA ILE A 143 -6.39 -4.60 -14.96
C ILE A 143 -5.98 -5.92 -15.63
N GLY A 144 -5.29 -5.87 -16.78
CA GLY A 144 -4.88 -7.03 -17.57
C GLY A 144 -3.62 -7.75 -17.07
N TYR A 145 -3.08 -7.43 -15.90
CA TYR A 145 -1.81 -7.95 -15.41
C TYR A 145 -1.77 -9.48 -15.20
N CYS A 146 -2.92 -10.15 -15.19
CA CYS A 146 -3.05 -11.60 -15.04
C CYS A 146 -2.25 -12.38 -16.10
N GLN A 147 -2.09 -11.85 -17.31
CA GLN A 147 -1.34 -12.44 -18.42
C GLN A 147 0.11 -12.82 -18.05
N ASN A 148 0.73 -12.06 -17.14
CA ASN A 148 2.13 -12.28 -16.79
C ASN A 148 2.38 -13.61 -16.06
N CYS A 149 1.35 -14.16 -15.42
CA CYS A 149 1.46 -15.44 -14.69
C CYS A 149 0.52 -16.52 -15.25
N HIS A 150 -0.56 -16.14 -15.94
CA HIS A 150 -1.63 -17.03 -16.38
C HIS A 150 -1.73 -17.18 -17.90
N GLY A 151 -0.69 -16.77 -18.65
CA GLY A 151 -0.68 -16.81 -20.12
C GLY A 151 -0.82 -18.19 -20.74
N ASP A 152 -0.48 -19.23 -20.00
CA ASP A 152 -0.54 -20.64 -20.42
C ASP A 152 -1.65 -21.43 -19.71
N THR A 153 -2.66 -20.74 -19.17
CA THR A 153 -3.75 -21.41 -18.46
C THR A 153 -4.62 -22.24 -19.40
N GLU A 154 -4.69 -23.54 -19.14
CA GLU A 154 -5.60 -24.46 -19.77
C GLU A 154 -6.67 -24.92 -18.79
N MET A 155 -7.93 -24.93 -19.22
CA MET A 155 -9.05 -25.35 -18.38
C MET A 155 -9.82 -26.53 -18.99
N LYS A 156 -9.92 -27.61 -18.21
CA LYS A 156 -10.78 -28.75 -18.56
C LYS A 156 -12.24 -28.46 -18.14
N ASN A 157 -13.19 -28.75 -19.03
CA ASN A 157 -14.62 -28.53 -18.81
C ASN A 157 -14.91 -27.03 -18.47
N ASP A 158 -14.43 -26.15 -19.32
CA ASP A 158 -14.62 -24.72 -19.16
C ASP A 158 -16.13 -24.38 -19.05
N PRO A 159 -16.57 -23.71 -17.99
CA PRO A 159 -17.97 -23.43 -17.76
C PRO A 159 -18.49 -22.21 -18.56
N LEU A 160 -17.60 -21.43 -19.19
CA LEU A 160 -17.98 -20.19 -19.88
C LEU A 160 -18.56 -20.45 -21.27
N ASP A 161 -19.46 -19.58 -21.71
CA ASP A 161 -19.97 -19.55 -23.10
C ASP A 161 -18.91 -19.11 -24.11
N VAL A 162 -17.92 -18.34 -23.70
CA VAL A 162 -16.66 -18.05 -24.41
C VAL A 162 -15.52 -18.63 -23.58
N SER A 163 -14.81 -19.62 -24.10
CA SER A 163 -13.81 -20.34 -23.33
C SER A 163 -12.64 -19.49 -22.85
N HIS A 164 -12.01 -19.88 -21.73
CA HIS A 164 -10.80 -19.20 -21.26
C HIS A 164 -9.69 -19.23 -22.31
N GLU A 165 -9.55 -20.33 -23.08
CA GLU A 165 -8.61 -20.43 -24.18
C GLU A 165 -8.87 -19.37 -25.25
N GLU A 166 -10.14 -19.14 -25.59
CA GLU A 166 -10.52 -18.11 -26.57
C GLU A 166 -10.27 -16.69 -26.03
N LEU A 167 -10.60 -16.43 -24.77
CA LEU A 167 -10.33 -15.14 -24.13
C LEU A 167 -8.82 -14.83 -24.07
N ILE A 168 -8.00 -15.83 -23.79
CA ILE A 168 -6.53 -15.73 -23.79
C ILE A 168 -5.99 -15.49 -25.19
N ALA A 169 -6.47 -16.27 -26.19
CA ALA A 169 -6.06 -16.10 -27.59
C ALA A 169 -6.41 -14.72 -28.16
N GLN A 170 -7.50 -14.12 -27.67
CA GLN A 170 -7.93 -12.77 -28.04
C GLN A 170 -7.32 -11.66 -27.16
N GLU A 171 -6.39 -11.99 -26.27
CA GLU A 171 -5.75 -11.06 -25.32
C GLU A 171 -6.75 -10.28 -24.42
N GLN A 172 -7.90 -10.88 -24.10
CA GLN A 172 -8.95 -10.23 -23.32
C GLN A 172 -8.68 -10.31 -21.80
N TRP A 173 -7.47 -9.99 -21.37
CA TRP A 173 -7.00 -10.12 -20.00
C TRP A 173 -7.74 -9.25 -18.97
N THR A 174 -8.39 -8.19 -19.41
CA THR A 174 -9.21 -7.33 -18.54
C THR A 174 -10.48 -8.03 -18.06
N THR A 175 -10.89 -9.13 -18.71
CA THR A 175 -12.09 -9.89 -18.34
C THR A 175 -11.89 -10.76 -17.09
N CYS A 176 -10.64 -11.09 -16.74
CA CYS A 176 -10.35 -11.93 -15.57
C CYS A 176 -11.01 -11.41 -14.29
N LEU A 177 -10.85 -10.12 -14.01
CA LEU A 177 -11.41 -9.48 -12.82
C LEU A 177 -12.91 -9.18 -12.93
N GLN A 178 -13.52 -9.40 -14.08
CA GLN A 178 -14.99 -9.34 -14.21
C GLN A 178 -15.67 -10.59 -13.66
N CYS A 179 -14.92 -11.69 -13.51
CA CYS A 179 -15.39 -12.96 -13.01
C CYS A 179 -14.66 -13.44 -11.76
N HIS A 180 -13.43 -12.98 -11.53
CA HIS A 180 -12.59 -13.44 -10.44
C HIS A 180 -12.24 -12.32 -9.47
N ASP A 181 -12.51 -12.52 -8.19
CA ASP A 181 -11.91 -11.76 -7.09
C ASP A 181 -10.46 -12.21 -6.92
N PHE A 182 -9.50 -11.28 -7.01
CA PHE A 182 -8.07 -11.58 -7.03
C PHE A 182 -7.62 -12.39 -5.81
N HIS A 183 -7.95 -11.94 -4.62
CA HIS A 183 -7.58 -12.63 -3.38
C HIS A 183 -8.52 -13.77 -3.00
N GLY A 184 -9.66 -13.93 -3.68
CA GLY A 184 -10.66 -14.94 -3.33
C GLY A 184 -11.41 -14.65 -2.02
N ASN A 185 -11.51 -13.37 -1.65
CA ASN A 185 -12.09 -12.95 -0.37
C ASN A 185 -13.61 -12.99 -0.31
N HIS A 186 -14.30 -13.13 -1.45
CA HIS A 186 -15.76 -13.04 -1.52
C HIS A 186 -16.44 -14.41 -1.67
N LEU A 187 -17.64 -14.55 -1.10
CA LEU A 187 -18.57 -15.63 -1.39
C LEU A 187 -19.32 -15.28 -2.69
N TYR A 188 -18.64 -15.49 -3.79
CA TYR A 188 -19.07 -15.08 -5.11
C TYR A 188 -19.11 -16.27 -6.07
N LYS A 189 -20.17 -16.34 -6.88
CA LYS A 189 -20.29 -17.28 -7.98
C LYS A 189 -20.12 -16.51 -9.28
N ALA A 190 -19.02 -16.77 -9.97
CA ALA A 190 -18.75 -16.15 -11.26
C ALA A 190 -19.87 -16.43 -12.28
N ALA A 191 -20.13 -15.47 -13.15
CA ALA A 191 -21.03 -15.66 -14.28
C ALA A 191 -20.48 -16.73 -15.22
N VAL A 192 -21.38 -17.47 -15.88
CA VAL A 192 -21.04 -18.46 -16.92
C VAL A 192 -21.24 -17.92 -18.32
N ASN A 193 -21.89 -16.76 -18.47
CA ASN A 193 -22.03 -16.05 -19.74
C ASN A 193 -21.29 -14.72 -19.65
N MET A 194 -20.48 -14.42 -20.66
CA MET A 194 -19.69 -13.18 -20.70
C MET A 194 -20.54 -11.90 -20.61
N LYS A 195 -21.76 -11.92 -21.14
CA LYS A 195 -22.71 -10.80 -21.06
C LYS A 195 -23.18 -10.46 -19.63
N ASP A 196 -23.09 -11.43 -18.73
CA ASP A 196 -23.57 -11.33 -17.34
C ASP A 196 -22.42 -11.05 -16.34
N THR A 197 -21.20 -10.82 -16.85
CA THR A 197 -20.03 -10.52 -16.03
C THR A 197 -20.09 -9.09 -15.49
N ILE A 198 -19.30 -8.84 -14.43
CA ILE A 198 -19.16 -7.49 -13.88
C ILE A 198 -18.56 -6.57 -14.95
N PRO A 199 -19.17 -5.41 -15.26
CA PRO A 199 -18.57 -4.49 -16.22
C PRO A 199 -17.18 -4.01 -15.76
N VAL A 200 -16.23 -3.92 -16.68
CA VAL A 200 -14.85 -3.49 -16.38
C VAL A 200 -14.81 -2.12 -15.68
N GLN A 201 -15.72 -1.23 -16.03
CA GLN A 201 -15.82 0.08 -15.41
C GLN A 201 -16.15 -0.03 -13.90
N VAL A 202 -17.03 -0.95 -13.53
CA VAL A 202 -17.40 -1.19 -12.12
C VAL A 202 -16.22 -1.76 -11.34
N VAL A 203 -15.39 -2.60 -11.97
CA VAL A 203 -14.12 -3.08 -11.37
C VAL A 203 -13.15 -1.92 -11.13
N ARG A 204 -13.05 -0.98 -12.09
CA ARG A 204 -12.23 0.22 -11.94
C ARG A 204 -12.72 1.12 -10.80
N GLU A 205 -14.02 1.38 -10.76
CA GLU A 205 -14.64 2.14 -9.67
C GLU A 205 -14.39 1.49 -8.29
N TYR A 206 -14.40 0.16 -8.23
CA TYR A 206 -14.02 -0.57 -7.02
C TYR A 206 -12.55 -0.35 -6.64
N PHE A 207 -11.64 -0.31 -7.60
CA PHE A 207 -10.22 0.01 -7.34
C PHE A 207 -10.06 1.43 -6.81
N ASP A 208 -10.83 2.38 -7.32
CA ASP A 208 -10.85 3.78 -6.88
C ASP A 208 -11.53 3.99 -5.51
N GLY A 209 -11.98 2.91 -4.86
CA GLY A 209 -12.62 2.98 -3.54
C GLY A 209 -14.15 2.87 -3.57
N GLY A 210 -14.75 2.67 -4.74
CA GLY A 210 -16.20 2.50 -4.91
C GLY A 210 -16.74 1.20 -4.31
N LYS A 211 -18.05 0.97 -4.54
CA LYS A 211 -18.75 -0.20 -4.00
C LYS A 211 -18.14 -1.50 -4.52
N ASP A 212 -18.04 -2.49 -3.64
CA ASP A 212 -17.58 -3.84 -3.95
C ASP A 212 -18.57 -4.54 -4.89
N PRO A 213 -18.14 -4.98 -6.10
CA PRO A 213 -19.01 -5.59 -7.08
C PRO A 213 -19.13 -7.11 -6.94
N TYR A 214 -18.28 -7.79 -6.16
CA TYR A 214 -18.20 -9.24 -6.18
C TYR A 214 -19.26 -9.91 -5.31
N ALA A 215 -19.51 -9.40 -4.12
CA ALA A 215 -20.57 -9.89 -3.25
C ALA A 215 -20.80 -8.97 -2.06
N ASP A 216 -21.98 -9.07 -1.48
CA ASP A 216 -22.30 -8.38 -0.21
C ASP A 216 -21.64 -9.06 1.00
N LYS A 217 -21.11 -10.29 0.85
CA LYS A 217 -20.52 -11.08 1.93
C LYS A 217 -19.09 -11.46 1.63
N LYS A 218 -18.19 -11.02 2.50
CA LYS A 218 -16.77 -11.41 2.51
C LYS A 218 -16.56 -12.69 3.32
N LYS A 219 -15.55 -13.46 2.97
CA LYS A 219 -15.06 -14.62 3.75
C LYS A 219 -14.16 -14.16 4.89
N TYR A 220 -13.36 -13.15 4.65
CA TYR A 220 -12.37 -12.62 5.56
C TYR A 220 -12.58 -11.13 5.76
N TYR A 221 -12.40 -10.70 6.98
CA TYR A 221 -12.38 -9.31 7.38
C TYR A 221 -11.03 -9.03 8.02
N PRO A 222 -10.40 -7.89 7.73
CA PRO A 222 -9.18 -7.49 8.43
C PRO A 222 -9.45 -7.35 9.92
N LEU A 223 -8.45 -7.58 10.75
CA LEU A 223 -8.56 -7.32 12.18
C LEU A 223 -8.69 -5.82 12.43
N THR A 224 -9.49 -5.48 13.41
CA THR A 224 -9.55 -4.12 13.96
C THR A 224 -8.31 -3.81 14.80
N GLU A 225 -8.02 -2.52 15.05
CA GLU A 225 -6.94 -2.13 15.95
C GLU A 225 -7.10 -2.73 17.36
N GLU A 226 -8.35 -2.87 17.85
CA GLU A 226 -8.64 -3.47 19.15
C GLU A 226 -8.29 -4.97 19.18
N GLU A 227 -8.64 -5.69 18.13
CA GLU A 227 -8.33 -7.11 17.96
C GLU A 227 -6.83 -7.34 17.81
N LEU A 228 -6.13 -6.47 17.07
CA LEU A 228 -4.68 -6.51 16.91
C LEU A 228 -3.99 -6.28 18.27
N ALA A 229 -4.36 -5.25 19.00
CA ALA A 229 -3.83 -4.97 20.34
C ALA A 229 -4.12 -6.08 21.35
N ALA A 230 -5.17 -6.89 21.14
CA ALA A 230 -5.45 -8.05 21.98
C ALA A 230 -4.55 -9.25 21.67
N LYS A 231 -4.04 -9.39 20.44
CA LYS A 231 -3.09 -10.45 20.05
C LYS A 231 -1.67 -10.23 20.60
N GLU A 232 -1.27 -8.98 20.84
CA GLU A 232 0.07 -8.63 21.33
C GLU A 232 0.24 -8.78 22.86
N LYS A 233 -0.82 -9.12 23.60
CA LYS A 233 -0.84 -9.36 25.06
C LYS A 233 -0.69 -10.82 25.41
#